data_15943f2cc6394e2c5996348f45abcd0b
#
_entry.id   15943f2cc6394e2c5996348f45abcd0b
#
_cell.length_a   1.000
_cell.length_b   1.000
_cell.length_c   1.000
_cell.angle_alpha   90.00
_cell.angle_beta   90.00
_cell.angle_gamma   90.00
#
_symmetry.space_group_name_H-M   'P 1'
#
loop_
_entity.id
_entity.type
_entity.pdbx_description
1 polymer ?
#
loop_
_entity_poly.entity_id
_entity_poly.type
_entity_poly.pdbx_seq_one_letter_code
_entity_poly.pdbx_strand_id
1 'polypeptide(L)'
;MEGAAKILAVAGKGGVGKTSVSAAMVRLLRDTYPAGRILAIDADPAVGLSTALGITAGETLDDIRREVAGEVTERQGGGVGDILQSVRGRLLAAMDHCEGYDFFAVGRPETAGCYCAVNTYLRQVISLLIGDYDYV
;
A
#
# COMPACT_ATOMS: atom_id res chain seq x y z
N MET A 1 8.02 23.84 4.75
CA MET A 1 8.22 22.85 5.83
C MET A 1 7.65 21.54 5.34
N GLU A 2 8.49 20.64 4.92
CA GLU A 2 8.10 19.26 4.65
C GLU A 2 7.77 18.63 6.02
N GLY A 3 6.49 18.62 6.36
CA GLY A 3 6.00 17.91 7.52
C GLY A 3 6.09 16.42 7.27
N ALA A 4 6.50 15.64 8.27
CA ALA A 4 6.43 14.19 8.19
C ALA A 4 4.98 13.77 7.86
N ALA A 5 4.81 12.77 6.97
CA ALA A 5 3.50 12.24 6.62
C ALA A 5 2.73 11.80 7.87
N LYS A 6 1.43 12.06 7.89
CA LYS A 6 0.55 11.61 8.98
C LYS A 6 0.01 10.23 8.64
N ILE A 7 0.30 9.26 9.52
CA ILE A 7 -0.21 7.89 9.39
C ILE A 7 -1.47 7.73 10.22
N LEU A 8 -2.55 7.26 9.59
CA LEU A 8 -3.85 7.00 10.19
C LEU A 8 -4.14 5.50 10.11
N ALA A 9 -3.89 4.76 11.19
CA ALA A 9 -4.09 3.31 11.23
C ALA A 9 -5.47 2.96 11.80
N VAL A 10 -6.29 2.25 11.01
CA VAL A 10 -7.59 1.74 11.43
C VAL A 10 -7.48 0.26 11.74
N ALA A 11 -7.58 -0.11 13.01
CA ALA A 11 -7.46 -1.48 13.51
C ALA A 11 -8.67 -1.88 14.34
N GLY A 12 -8.93 -3.19 14.45
CA GLY A 12 -10.04 -3.74 15.24
C GLY A 12 -10.46 -5.14 14.77
N LYS A 13 -11.38 -5.76 15.48
CA LYS A 13 -11.94 -7.08 15.13
C LYS A 13 -12.66 -7.06 13.78
N GLY A 14 -12.83 -8.24 13.17
CA GLY A 14 -13.69 -8.40 12.00
C GLY A 14 -15.14 -7.92 12.29
N GLY A 15 -15.77 -7.29 11.32
CA GLY A 15 -17.16 -6.84 11.40
C GLY A 15 -17.44 -5.55 12.18
N VAL A 16 -16.44 -4.88 12.76
CA VAL A 16 -16.63 -3.63 13.53
C VAL A 16 -16.72 -2.36 12.66
N GLY A 17 -16.68 -2.50 11.34
CA GLY A 17 -16.82 -1.37 10.42
C GLY A 17 -15.51 -0.69 10.00
N LYS A 18 -14.35 -1.33 10.17
CA LYS A 18 -13.04 -0.78 9.76
C LYS A 18 -13.05 -0.27 8.32
N THR A 19 -13.48 -1.10 7.38
CA THR A 19 -13.54 -0.77 5.95
C THR A 19 -14.39 0.46 5.67
N SER A 20 -15.56 0.55 6.30
CA SER A 20 -16.46 1.71 6.15
C SER A 20 -15.86 2.98 6.72
N VAL A 21 -15.23 2.91 7.89
CA VAL A 21 -14.55 4.04 8.52
C VAL A 21 -13.35 4.48 7.66
N SER A 22 -12.53 3.54 7.18
CA SER A 22 -11.39 3.85 6.31
C SER A 22 -11.83 4.52 5.01
N ALA A 23 -12.87 4.01 4.36
CA ALA A 23 -13.41 4.62 3.14
C ALA A 23 -13.95 6.04 3.38
N ALA A 24 -14.64 6.25 4.51
CA ALA A 24 -15.12 7.57 4.90
C ALA A 24 -13.96 8.55 5.17
N MET A 25 -12.90 8.08 5.84
CA MET A 25 -11.70 8.88 6.10
C MET A 25 -10.98 9.30 4.82
N VAL A 26 -10.78 8.37 3.87
CA VAL A 26 -10.16 8.68 2.56
C VAL A 26 -10.97 9.76 1.83
N ARG A 27 -12.30 9.63 1.78
CA ARG A 27 -13.17 10.62 1.14
C ARG A 27 -13.10 11.97 1.85
N LEU A 28 -13.15 11.99 3.18
CA LEU A 28 -13.05 13.21 3.97
C LEU A 28 -11.71 13.92 3.77
N LEU A 29 -10.60 13.17 3.77
CA LEU A 29 -9.28 13.73 3.54
C LEU A 29 -9.17 14.33 2.13
N ARG A 30 -9.63 13.61 1.10
CA ARG A 30 -9.65 14.10 -0.28
C ARG A 30 -10.44 15.41 -0.41
N ASP A 31 -11.62 15.47 0.20
CA ASP A 31 -12.50 16.63 0.09
C ASP A 31 -12.00 17.83 0.93
N THR A 32 -11.30 17.55 2.05
CA THR A 32 -10.77 18.59 2.94
C THR A 32 -9.40 19.11 2.46
N TYR A 33 -8.59 18.25 1.85
CA TYR A 33 -7.24 18.56 1.41
C TYR A 33 -7.05 18.23 -0.07
N PRO A 34 -7.69 18.97 -0.99
CA PRO A 34 -7.68 18.65 -2.42
C PRO A 34 -6.30 18.76 -3.08
N ALA A 35 -5.35 19.45 -2.44
CA ALA A 35 -3.94 19.52 -2.86
C ALA A 35 -3.03 18.57 -2.08
N GLY A 36 -3.58 17.82 -1.12
CA GLY A 36 -2.82 16.87 -0.31
C GLY A 36 -2.57 15.57 -1.08
N ARG A 37 -1.38 15.02 -0.88
CA ARG A 37 -1.00 13.71 -1.43
C ARG A 37 -1.43 12.65 -0.41
N ILE A 38 -2.41 11.84 -0.79
CA ILE A 38 -3.04 10.84 0.09
C ILE A 38 -2.75 9.46 -0.47
N LEU A 39 -2.26 8.54 0.37
CA LEU A 39 -2.10 7.13 0.05
C LEU A 39 -3.02 6.30 0.95
N ALA A 40 -3.96 5.58 0.36
CA ALA A 40 -4.81 4.62 1.06
C ALA A 40 -4.24 3.20 0.89
N ILE A 41 -3.97 2.51 2.00
CA ILE A 41 -3.44 1.14 1.99
C ILE A 41 -4.47 0.19 2.59
N ASP A 42 -4.92 -0.79 1.81
CA ASP A 42 -5.73 -1.89 2.33
C ASP A 42 -4.82 -3.05 2.76
N ALA A 43 -4.62 -3.18 4.07
CA ALA A 43 -3.82 -4.23 4.67
C ALA A 43 -4.65 -5.48 5.06
N ASP A 44 -5.96 -5.49 4.80
CA ASP A 44 -6.83 -6.66 5.05
C ASP A 44 -6.71 -7.66 3.89
N PRO A 45 -6.45 -8.95 4.15
CA PRO A 45 -6.40 -9.97 3.10
C PRO A 45 -7.68 -10.09 2.26
N ALA A 46 -8.82 -9.62 2.78
CA ALA A 46 -10.10 -9.63 2.07
C ALA A 46 -10.22 -8.51 1.01
N VAL A 47 -9.30 -7.53 1.02
CA VAL A 47 -9.25 -6.41 0.07
C VAL A 47 -10.62 -5.72 -0.10
N GLY A 48 -11.26 -5.39 1.02
CA GLY A 48 -12.62 -4.81 1.03
C GLY A 48 -12.67 -3.31 0.82
N LEU A 49 -11.55 -2.60 1.04
CA LEU A 49 -11.50 -1.13 0.96
C LEU A 49 -11.67 -0.64 -0.47
N SER A 50 -11.12 -1.33 -1.46
CA SER A 50 -11.31 -1.00 -2.88
C SER A 50 -12.79 -1.00 -3.25
N THR A 51 -13.53 -2.04 -2.86
CA THR A 51 -14.98 -2.13 -3.08
C THR A 51 -15.73 -0.98 -2.39
N ALA A 52 -15.38 -0.64 -1.15
CA ALA A 52 -16.01 0.45 -0.42
C ALA A 52 -15.70 1.83 -1.00
N LEU A 53 -14.55 1.99 -1.66
CA LEU A 53 -14.17 3.20 -2.39
C LEU A 53 -14.78 3.25 -3.81
N GLY A 54 -15.29 2.14 -4.32
CA GLY A 54 -15.85 2.02 -5.66
C GLY A 54 -14.79 1.91 -6.77
N ILE A 55 -13.61 1.37 -6.43
CA ILE A 55 -12.51 1.14 -7.35
C ILE A 55 -12.25 -0.35 -7.55
N THR A 56 -11.65 -0.72 -8.66
CA THR A 56 -11.13 -2.07 -8.89
C THR A 56 -9.66 -2.06 -8.50
N ALA A 57 -9.28 -2.84 -7.50
CA ALA A 57 -7.88 -2.98 -7.12
C ALA A 57 -7.08 -3.63 -8.26
N GLY A 58 -5.94 -3.05 -8.59
CA GLY A 58 -4.98 -3.59 -9.53
C GLY A 58 -4.10 -4.68 -8.93
N GLU A 59 -2.79 -4.63 -9.19
CA GLU A 59 -1.81 -5.53 -8.59
C GLU A 59 -1.69 -5.30 -7.07
N THR A 60 -1.57 -6.40 -6.35
CA THR A 60 -1.34 -6.33 -4.90
C THR A 60 0.16 -6.34 -4.56
N LEU A 61 0.49 -5.96 -3.33
CA LEU A 61 1.85 -6.05 -2.82
C LEU A 61 2.40 -7.49 -2.89
N ASP A 62 1.54 -8.49 -2.67
CA ASP A 62 1.95 -9.89 -2.74
C ASP A 62 2.28 -10.33 -4.17
N ASP A 63 1.58 -9.80 -5.17
CA ASP A 63 1.87 -10.04 -6.59
C ASP A 63 3.23 -9.46 -6.96
N ILE A 64 3.50 -8.21 -6.61
CA ILE A 64 4.79 -7.53 -6.84
C ILE A 64 5.93 -8.28 -6.15
N ARG A 65 5.73 -8.69 -4.89
CA ARG A 65 6.72 -9.45 -4.13
C ARG A 65 7.12 -10.75 -4.84
N ARG A 66 6.16 -11.49 -5.39
CA ARG A 66 6.42 -12.73 -6.12
C ARG A 66 7.22 -12.49 -7.39
N GLU A 67 6.89 -11.45 -8.11
CA GLU A 67 7.56 -11.09 -9.36
C GLU A 67 9.02 -10.66 -9.10
N VAL A 68 9.24 -9.77 -8.13
CA VAL A 68 10.58 -9.32 -7.75
C VAL A 68 11.43 -10.48 -7.19
N ALA A 69 10.84 -11.39 -6.43
CA ALA A 69 11.56 -12.57 -5.93
C ALA A 69 12.02 -13.48 -7.07
N GLY A 70 11.24 -13.60 -8.14
CA GLY A 70 11.62 -14.32 -9.37
C GLY A 70 12.81 -13.64 -10.08
N GLU A 71 12.75 -12.34 -10.26
CA GLU A 71 13.81 -11.56 -10.94
C GLU A 71 15.14 -11.55 -10.17
N VAL A 72 15.11 -11.47 -8.83
CA VAL A 72 16.32 -11.51 -7.98
C VAL A 72 17.02 -12.86 -8.06
N THR A 73 16.27 -13.94 -8.26
CA THR A 73 16.84 -15.29 -8.44
C THR A 73 17.57 -15.41 -9.77
N GLU A 74 17.16 -14.67 -10.81
CA GLU A 74 17.78 -14.66 -12.13
C GLU A 74 18.93 -13.66 -12.29
N ARG A 75 18.95 -12.58 -11.51
CA ARG A 75 19.98 -11.54 -11.55
C ARG A 75 21.03 -11.70 -10.46
N GLN A 76 22.08 -12.44 -10.73
CA GLN A 76 23.30 -12.40 -9.92
C GLN A 76 24.05 -11.09 -10.19
N GLY A 77 23.93 -10.06 -9.33
CA GLY A 77 24.87 -8.96 -9.36
C GLY A 77 24.36 -7.52 -9.14
N GLY A 78 23.13 -7.29 -8.72
CA GLY A 78 22.66 -5.95 -8.35
C GLY A 78 22.95 -5.59 -6.89
N GLY A 79 23.40 -4.34 -6.61
CA GLY A 79 23.54 -3.85 -5.24
C GLY A 79 22.16 -3.69 -4.56
N VAL A 80 22.14 -3.74 -3.21
CA VAL A 80 20.89 -3.57 -2.42
C VAL A 80 20.15 -2.27 -2.78
N GLY A 81 20.87 -1.20 -3.12
CA GLY A 81 20.30 0.08 -3.54
C GLY A 81 19.53 -0.01 -4.86
N ASP A 82 20.04 -0.77 -5.83
CA ASP A 82 19.38 -0.95 -7.13
C ASP A 82 18.09 -1.76 -7.00
N ILE A 83 18.09 -2.75 -6.11
CA ILE A 83 16.91 -3.57 -5.78
C ILE A 83 15.82 -2.69 -5.14
N LEU A 84 16.17 -1.85 -4.16
CA LEU A 84 15.22 -0.96 -3.49
C LEU A 84 14.61 0.07 -4.46
N GLN A 85 15.41 0.63 -5.36
CA GLN A 85 14.94 1.54 -6.41
C GLN A 85 13.98 0.84 -7.38
N SER A 86 14.31 -0.39 -7.79
CA SER A 86 13.47 -1.21 -8.67
C SER A 86 12.13 -1.54 -8.00
N VAL A 87 12.15 -1.97 -6.73
CA VAL A 87 10.93 -2.24 -5.95
C VAL A 87 10.08 -0.98 -5.81
N ARG A 88 10.68 0.18 -5.49
CA ARG A 88 9.96 1.44 -5.40
C ARG A 88 9.30 1.82 -6.72
N GLY A 89 10.01 1.69 -7.83
CA GLY A 89 9.48 1.96 -9.17
C GLY A 89 8.30 1.05 -9.53
N ARG A 90 8.40 -0.25 -9.21
CA ARG A 90 7.30 -1.22 -9.42
C ARG A 90 6.08 -0.89 -8.55
N LEU A 91 6.29 -0.55 -7.27
CA LEU A 91 5.21 -0.15 -6.37
C LEU A 91 4.46 1.07 -6.89
N LEU A 92 5.18 2.11 -7.32
CA LEU A 92 4.57 3.31 -7.88
C LEU A 92 3.80 3.02 -9.18
N ALA A 93 4.32 2.12 -10.03
CA ALA A 93 3.67 1.74 -11.28
C ALA A 93 2.41 0.87 -11.06
N ALA A 94 2.36 0.10 -9.96
CA ALA A 94 1.25 -0.80 -9.62
C ALA A 94 0.18 -0.11 -8.77
N MET A 95 0.39 1.13 -8.31
CA MET A 95 -0.62 1.88 -7.57
C MET A 95 -1.81 2.24 -8.45
N ASP A 96 -2.99 2.12 -7.87
CA ASP A 96 -4.21 2.64 -8.47
C ASP A 96 -4.29 4.15 -8.21
N HIS A 97 -4.06 4.95 -9.25
CA HIS A 97 -4.18 6.41 -9.19
C HIS A 97 -5.66 6.80 -9.32
N CYS A 98 -6.23 7.24 -8.21
CA CYS A 98 -7.62 7.66 -8.10
C CYS A 98 -7.75 9.18 -8.09
N GLU A 99 -8.96 9.68 -8.21
CA GLU A 99 -9.21 11.12 -8.12
C GLU A 99 -8.98 11.63 -6.69
N GLY A 100 -7.81 12.28 -6.50
CA GLY A 100 -7.39 12.91 -5.24
C GLY A 100 -6.75 12.00 -4.20
N TYR A 101 -6.44 10.75 -4.54
CA TYR A 101 -5.64 9.83 -3.70
C TYR A 101 -5.08 8.68 -4.53
N ASP A 102 -4.02 8.06 -4.01
CA ASP A 102 -3.52 6.81 -4.53
C ASP A 102 -3.99 5.65 -3.65
N PHE A 103 -4.21 4.49 -4.24
CA PHE A 103 -4.65 3.29 -3.54
C PHE A 103 -3.70 2.14 -3.76
N PHE A 104 -3.55 1.31 -2.75
CA PHE A 104 -2.72 0.12 -2.80
C PHE A 104 -3.27 -0.99 -1.90
N ALA A 105 -3.36 -2.21 -2.41
CA ALA A 105 -3.77 -3.38 -1.65
C ALA A 105 -2.58 -4.29 -1.33
N VAL A 106 -2.52 -4.79 -0.11
CA VAL A 106 -1.49 -5.75 0.32
C VAL A 106 -1.73 -7.12 -0.27
N GLY A 107 -2.98 -7.53 -0.38
CA GLY A 107 -3.36 -8.82 -0.92
C GLY A 107 -3.25 -9.95 0.10
N ARG A 108 -3.49 -11.18 -0.36
CA ARG A 108 -3.52 -12.39 0.47
C ARG A 108 -2.30 -13.26 0.16
N PRO A 109 -1.40 -13.47 1.12
CA PRO A 109 -0.30 -14.42 0.92
C PRO A 109 -0.85 -15.85 0.76
N GLU A 110 -0.40 -16.55 -0.26
CA GLU A 110 -0.85 -17.93 -0.54
C GLU A 110 -0.35 -18.96 0.47
N THR A 111 0.73 -18.67 1.19
CA THR A 111 1.33 -19.57 2.17
C THR A 111 0.86 -19.26 3.58
N ALA A 112 0.19 -20.22 4.22
CA ALA A 112 -0.14 -20.14 5.64
C ALA A 112 1.15 -19.98 6.48
N GLY A 113 1.23 -18.93 7.30
CA GLY A 113 2.37 -18.65 8.18
C GLY A 113 3.19 -17.41 7.82
N CYS A 114 2.98 -16.78 6.66
CA CYS A 114 3.76 -15.64 6.19
C CYS A 114 3.26 -14.25 6.62
N TYR A 115 2.31 -14.14 7.54
CA TYR A 115 1.82 -12.81 7.99
C TYR A 115 2.92 -11.94 8.59
N CYS A 116 3.90 -12.52 9.28
CA CYS A 116 5.04 -11.77 9.82
C CYS A 116 5.94 -11.21 8.70
N ALA A 117 6.16 -11.98 7.63
CA ALA A 117 6.95 -11.54 6.50
C ALA A 117 6.23 -10.43 5.71
N VAL A 118 4.92 -10.57 5.50
CA VAL A 118 4.07 -9.54 4.85
C VAL A 118 4.06 -8.25 5.66
N ASN A 119 3.92 -8.32 6.98
CA ASN A 119 3.96 -7.12 7.83
C ASN A 119 5.32 -6.43 7.80
N THR A 120 6.42 -7.19 7.77
CA THR A 120 7.77 -6.62 7.65
C THR A 120 7.94 -5.94 6.29
N TYR A 121 7.46 -6.57 5.23
CA TYR A 121 7.51 -6.03 3.88
C TYR A 121 6.63 -4.78 3.72
N LEU A 122 5.42 -4.80 4.28
CA LEU A 122 4.54 -3.62 4.32
C LEU A 122 5.19 -2.44 5.03
N ARG A 123 5.89 -2.67 6.15
CA ARG A 123 6.66 -1.62 6.84
C ARG A 123 7.73 -1.01 5.94
N GLN A 124 8.47 -1.84 5.22
CA GLN A 124 9.49 -1.38 4.28
C GLN A 124 8.89 -0.55 3.15
N VAL A 125 7.77 -1.01 2.58
CA VAL A 125 7.03 -0.29 1.53
C VAL A 125 6.54 1.06 2.03
N ILE A 126 5.90 1.11 3.19
CA ILE A 126 5.48 2.38 3.80
C ILE A 126 6.67 3.32 3.98
N SER A 127 7.80 2.82 4.49
CA SER A 127 9.02 3.62 4.70
C SER A 127 9.59 4.18 3.39
N LEU A 128 9.45 3.46 2.27
CA LEU A 128 9.91 3.90 0.96
C LEU A 128 9.02 4.98 0.34
N LEU A 129 7.73 4.96 0.65
CA LEU A 129 6.71 5.79 0.01
C LEU A 129 6.28 6.98 0.87
N ILE A 130 6.42 6.89 2.19
CA ILE A 130 5.87 7.86 3.14
C ILE A 130 6.33 9.29 2.87
N GLY A 131 7.54 9.48 2.35
CA GLY A 131 8.09 10.80 2.00
C GLY A 131 7.37 11.49 0.83
N ASP A 132 6.62 10.73 0.03
CA ASP A 132 5.93 11.26 -1.15
C ASP A 132 4.48 11.68 -0.81
N TYR A 133 3.99 11.42 0.41
CA TYR A 133 2.62 11.65 0.82
C TYR A 133 2.49 12.52 2.07
N ASP A 134 1.38 13.20 2.19
CA ASP A 134 1.04 14.02 3.36
C ASP A 134 0.20 13.20 4.37
N TYR A 135 -0.58 12.23 3.84
CA TYR A 135 -1.42 11.31 4.63
C TYR A 135 -1.27 9.87 4.11
N VAL A 136 -1.12 8.91 5.02
CA VAL A 136 -1.10 7.48 4.74
C VAL A 136 -2.06 6.75 5.68
#